data_3b7e022e963305a11edc0854a11f54d1
#
_entry.id   3b7e022e963305a11edc0854a11f54d1
#
_cell.length_a   1.000
_cell.length_b   1.000
_cell.length_c   1.000
_cell.angle_alpha   90.00
_cell.angle_beta   90.00
_cell.angle_gamma   90.00
#
_symmetry.space_group_name_H-M   'P 1'
#
loop_
_entity.id
_entity.type
_entity.pdbx_description
1 polymer ?
#
loop_
_entity_poly.entity_id
_entity_poly.type
_entity_poly.pdbx_seq_one_letter_code
_entity_poly.pdbx_strand_id
1 'polypeptide(L)'
;MRIRADVNAYFRSAKIRSIRFIRVPFCYITQMDINDIKIAAERIRPYVRRTHLEYSNSLSKRIGVHTSVKFELFQKTGAFKARGAFNKLLTMSDAERAKGVVAVSGGNHAQAVAYSSSVLGVDAVILMPANTPQVYVDATRGYGATVELQENIGAAFV
;
A
#
# COMPACT_ATOMS: atom_id res chain seq x y z
N MET A 1 15.67 -12.99 20.21
CA MET A 1 14.69 -14.10 20.42
C MET A 1 13.46 -13.74 21.24
N ARG A 2 13.37 -12.60 21.96
CA ARG A 2 12.18 -12.19 22.74
C ARG A 2 11.13 -11.39 21.95
N ILE A 3 11.50 -10.78 20.82
CA ILE A 3 10.61 -9.88 20.06
C ILE A 3 9.54 -10.63 19.24
N ARG A 4 9.80 -11.89 18.84
CA ARG A 4 8.80 -12.73 18.13
C ARG A 4 7.55 -13.06 18.95
N ALA A 5 7.68 -13.12 20.28
CA ALA A 5 6.58 -13.45 21.16
C ALA A 5 5.57 -12.30 21.27
N ASP A 6 6.02 -11.06 21.27
CA ASP A 6 5.16 -9.89 21.51
C ASP A 6 4.35 -9.50 20.29
N VAL A 7 4.95 -9.58 19.10
CA VAL A 7 4.25 -9.30 17.83
C VAL A 7 3.14 -10.34 17.62
N ASN A 8 3.42 -11.63 17.84
CA ASN A 8 2.42 -12.69 17.71
C ASN A 8 1.31 -12.64 18.79
N ALA A 9 1.62 -12.20 20.01
CA ALA A 9 0.63 -12.01 21.07
C ALA A 9 -0.32 -10.85 20.72
N TYR A 10 0.24 -9.77 20.18
CA TYR A 10 -0.52 -8.60 19.77
C TYR A 10 -1.49 -8.93 18.62
N PHE A 11 -1.05 -9.62 17.57
CA PHE A 11 -1.91 -10.02 16.45
C PHE A 11 -3.07 -10.95 16.87
N ARG A 12 -2.90 -11.73 17.94
CA ARG A 12 -4.00 -12.54 18.52
C ARG A 12 -5.05 -11.65 19.20
N SER A 13 -4.66 -10.57 19.84
CA SER A 13 -5.57 -9.63 20.51
C SER A 13 -6.36 -8.78 19.52
N ALA A 14 -5.79 -8.46 18.36
CA ALA A 14 -6.39 -7.62 17.32
C ALA A 14 -7.35 -8.35 16.37
N LYS A 15 -7.82 -9.58 16.71
CA LYS A 15 -8.67 -10.45 15.85
C LYS A 15 -8.05 -10.91 14.54
N ILE A 16 -6.79 -10.61 14.26
CA ILE A 16 -6.05 -11.08 13.08
C ILE A 16 -5.56 -12.50 13.38
N ARG A 17 -6.35 -13.50 12.98
CA ARG A 17 -6.16 -14.92 13.39
C ARG A 17 -4.95 -15.63 12.77
N SER A 18 -4.35 -15.12 11.71
CA SER A 18 -3.04 -15.59 11.20
C SER A 18 -2.47 -14.64 10.17
N ILE A 19 -1.25 -14.18 10.38
CA ILE A 19 -0.46 -13.49 9.36
C ILE A 19 0.39 -14.55 8.68
N ARG A 20 0.10 -14.84 7.42
CA ARG A 20 1.08 -15.50 6.56
C ARG A 20 1.91 -14.40 5.93
N PHE A 21 3.17 -14.28 6.33
CA PHE A 21 4.14 -13.52 5.56
C PHE A 21 4.18 -14.13 4.16
N ILE A 22 3.70 -13.40 3.18
CA ILE A 22 3.92 -13.76 1.79
C ILE A 22 5.39 -13.44 1.53
N ARG A 23 6.28 -14.41 1.80
CA ARG A 23 7.64 -14.39 1.29
C ARG A 23 7.50 -14.54 -0.23
N VAL A 24 7.55 -13.43 -0.96
CA VAL A 24 7.72 -13.50 -2.41
C VAL A 24 9.16 -13.99 -2.63
N PRO A 25 9.38 -15.22 -3.10
CA PRO A 25 10.72 -15.65 -3.40
C PRO A 25 11.30 -14.72 -4.48
N PHE A 26 12.49 -14.22 -4.26
CA PHE A 26 13.19 -13.29 -5.17
C PHE A 26 13.35 -13.84 -6.61
N CYS A 27 13.13 -15.15 -6.81
CA CYS A 27 13.20 -15.82 -8.11
C CYS A 27 11.92 -15.75 -8.96
N TYR A 28 10.81 -15.23 -8.44
CA TYR A 28 9.58 -15.00 -9.20
C TYR A 28 9.41 -13.53 -9.61
N ILE A 29 10.47 -12.92 -10.16
CA ILE A 29 10.25 -11.88 -11.15
C ILE A 29 9.90 -12.65 -12.44
N THR A 30 8.69 -13.19 -12.50
CA THR A 30 8.05 -13.51 -13.77
C THR A 30 8.14 -12.24 -14.60
N GLN A 31 8.64 -12.34 -15.82
CA GLN A 31 8.71 -11.20 -16.73
C GLN A 31 7.31 -10.58 -16.80
N MET A 32 7.12 -9.48 -16.08
CA MET A 32 5.88 -8.71 -16.13
C MET A 32 5.81 -8.06 -17.51
N ASP A 33 4.75 -8.30 -18.23
CA ASP A 33 4.54 -7.74 -19.54
C ASP A 33 3.48 -6.60 -19.51
N ILE A 34 3.27 -5.96 -20.66
CA ILE A 34 2.29 -4.87 -20.79
C ILE A 34 0.86 -5.37 -20.57
N ASN A 35 0.57 -6.65 -20.78
CA ASN A 35 -0.77 -7.20 -20.60
C ASN A 35 -1.09 -7.32 -19.11
N ASP A 36 -0.12 -7.67 -18.26
CA ASP A 36 -0.28 -7.66 -16.79
C ASP A 36 -0.69 -6.28 -16.29
N ILE A 37 -0.07 -5.24 -16.84
CA ILE A 37 -0.40 -3.84 -16.51
C ILE A 37 -1.80 -3.47 -16.98
N LYS A 38 -2.20 -3.88 -18.19
CA LYS A 38 -3.55 -3.64 -18.73
C LYS A 38 -4.61 -4.35 -17.90
N ILE A 39 -4.40 -5.61 -17.54
CA ILE A 39 -5.31 -6.40 -16.67
C ILE A 39 -5.44 -5.72 -15.30
N ALA A 40 -4.33 -5.30 -14.70
CA ALA A 40 -4.36 -4.56 -13.45
C ALA A 40 -5.12 -3.23 -13.57
N ALA A 41 -4.91 -2.49 -14.67
CA ALA A 41 -5.60 -1.23 -14.91
C ALA A 41 -7.12 -1.39 -15.02
N GLU A 42 -7.59 -2.43 -15.72
CA GLU A 42 -9.02 -2.75 -15.80
C GLU A 42 -9.60 -3.12 -14.43
N ARG A 43 -8.88 -3.98 -13.67
CA ARG A 43 -9.30 -4.41 -12.33
C ARG A 43 -9.51 -3.24 -11.38
N ILE A 44 -8.60 -2.27 -11.39
CA ILE A 44 -8.67 -1.13 -10.46
C ILE A 44 -9.48 0.06 -10.99
N ARG A 45 -9.92 0.05 -12.24
CA ARG A 45 -10.62 1.17 -12.89
C ARG A 45 -11.77 1.77 -12.06
N PRO A 46 -12.65 0.98 -11.39
CA PRO A 46 -13.74 1.55 -10.59
C PRO A 46 -13.28 2.31 -9.34
N TYR A 47 -12.07 2.06 -8.88
CA TYR A 47 -11.58 2.51 -7.57
C TYR A 47 -10.61 3.68 -7.63
N VAL A 48 -9.98 3.91 -8.79
CA VAL A 48 -8.95 4.92 -8.97
C VAL A 48 -9.35 5.99 -9.98
N ARG A 49 -8.70 7.16 -9.88
CA ARG A 49 -8.90 8.23 -10.85
C ARG A 49 -8.01 8.01 -12.08
N ARG A 50 -8.52 8.33 -13.25
CA ARG A 50 -7.69 8.53 -14.45
C ARG A 50 -7.06 9.92 -14.32
N THR A 51 -5.83 9.99 -13.83
CA THR A 51 -5.10 11.23 -13.68
C THR A 51 -4.60 11.75 -15.01
N HIS A 52 -4.44 13.08 -15.11
CA HIS A 52 -3.97 13.75 -16.31
C HIS A 52 -2.53 13.35 -16.64
N LEU A 53 -2.23 13.27 -17.92
CA LEU A 53 -0.90 13.05 -18.46
C LEU A 53 -0.62 14.16 -19.47
N GLU A 54 0.44 14.91 -19.28
CA GLU A 54 0.76 16.08 -20.09
C GLU A 54 2.21 16.08 -20.54
N TYR A 55 2.45 16.50 -21.77
CA TYR A 55 3.78 16.71 -22.29
C TYR A 55 4.43 17.94 -21.65
N SER A 56 5.68 17.81 -21.23
CA SER A 56 6.44 18.89 -20.62
C SER A 56 7.60 19.33 -21.49
N ASN A 57 7.47 20.48 -22.15
CA ASN A 57 8.52 21.09 -22.94
C ASN A 57 9.80 21.37 -22.14
N SER A 58 9.65 21.92 -20.93
CA SER A 58 10.78 22.29 -20.06
C SER A 58 11.58 21.07 -19.63
N LEU A 59 10.88 19.99 -19.20
CA LEU A 59 11.54 18.75 -18.81
C LEU A 59 12.17 18.05 -20.02
N SER A 60 11.48 18.01 -21.16
CA SER A 60 12.00 17.41 -22.40
C SER A 60 13.29 18.08 -22.85
N LYS A 61 13.33 19.39 -22.81
CA LYS A 61 14.57 20.17 -23.15
C LYS A 61 15.70 19.89 -22.15
N ARG A 62 15.37 19.81 -20.85
CA ARG A 62 16.36 19.62 -19.78
C ARG A 62 16.96 18.21 -19.78
N ILE A 63 16.15 17.20 -20.09
CA ILE A 63 16.56 15.79 -20.06
C ILE A 63 17.07 15.31 -21.43
N GLY A 64 16.71 16.00 -22.52
CA GLY A 64 17.08 15.65 -23.89
C GLY A 64 16.21 14.57 -24.53
N VAL A 65 15.07 14.20 -23.91
CA VAL A 65 14.13 13.20 -24.41
C VAL A 65 12.68 13.67 -24.27
N HIS A 66 11.79 13.17 -25.13
CA HIS A 66 10.36 13.44 -25.03
C HIS A 66 9.82 12.99 -23.68
N THR A 67 9.36 13.93 -22.86
CA THR A 67 8.96 13.66 -21.47
C THR A 67 7.53 14.10 -21.21
N SER A 68 6.72 13.19 -20.68
CA SER A 68 5.37 13.50 -20.21
C SER A 68 5.27 13.29 -18.70
N VAL A 69 4.49 14.14 -18.03
CA VAL A 69 4.26 14.11 -16.58
C VAL A 69 2.87 13.59 -16.31
N LYS A 70 2.78 12.53 -15.49
CA LYS A 70 1.51 12.00 -15.00
C LYS A 70 1.24 12.52 -13.60
N PHE A 71 0.14 13.26 -13.45
CA PHE A 71 -0.18 13.99 -12.22
C PHE A 71 -0.83 13.09 -11.15
N GLU A 72 -0.07 12.16 -10.58
CA GLU A 72 -0.56 11.23 -9.54
C GLU A 72 -0.82 11.91 -8.18
N LEU A 73 -0.44 13.18 -8.01
CA LEU A 73 -0.85 13.98 -6.86
C LEU A 73 -2.40 14.17 -6.79
N PHE A 74 -3.09 14.06 -7.92
CA PHE A 74 -4.55 14.10 -7.99
C PHE A 74 -5.21 12.72 -7.84
N GLN A 75 -4.43 11.67 -7.63
CA GLN A 75 -4.97 10.33 -7.34
C GLN A 75 -5.61 10.28 -5.94
N LYS A 76 -6.39 9.25 -5.66
CA LYS A 76 -6.85 8.92 -4.30
C LYS A 76 -5.63 8.86 -3.36
N THR A 77 -5.74 9.41 -2.18
CA THR A 77 -4.66 9.54 -1.19
C THR A 77 -3.45 10.40 -1.64
N GLY A 78 -3.62 11.23 -2.69
CA GLY A 78 -2.59 12.16 -3.16
C GLY A 78 -1.34 11.51 -3.79
N ALA A 79 -1.38 10.20 -4.13
CA ALA A 79 -0.23 9.48 -4.65
C ALA A 79 -0.62 8.24 -5.47
N PHE A 80 0.29 7.79 -6.34
CA PHE A 80 0.09 6.60 -7.18
C PHE A 80 -0.09 5.29 -6.40
N LYS A 81 0.27 5.26 -5.11
CA LYS A 81 0.26 4.05 -4.27
C LYS A 81 -1.11 3.40 -4.16
N ALA A 82 -2.20 4.14 -4.28
CA ALA A 82 -3.56 3.60 -4.29
C ALA A 82 -3.77 2.58 -5.42
N ARG A 83 -3.13 2.74 -6.59
CA ARG A 83 -3.23 1.78 -7.70
C ARG A 83 -2.74 0.40 -7.30
N GLY A 84 -1.56 0.31 -6.69
CA GLY A 84 -0.99 -0.96 -6.25
C GLY A 84 -1.75 -1.57 -5.08
N ALA A 85 -2.20 -0.76 -4.12
CA ALA A 85 -2.96 -1.22 -2.98
C ALA A 85 -4.30 -1.85 -3.41
N PHE A 86 -5.09 -1.17 -4.25
CA PHE A 86 -6.31 -1.75 -4.80
C PHE A 86 -6.04 -3.01 -5.62
N ASN A 87 -5.03 -2.99 -6.50
CA ASN A 87 -4.71 -4.16 -7.31
C ASN A 87 -4.40 -5.37 -6.42
N LYS A 88 -3.59 -5.20 -5.37
CA LYS A 88 -3.25 -6.29 -4.45
C LYS A 88 -4.49 -6.82 -3.72
N LEU A 89 -5.30 -5.94 -3.13
CA LEU A 89 -6.49 -6.35 -2.39
C LEU A 89 -7.53 -7.04 -3.28
N LEU A 90 -7.71 -6.58 -4.51
CA LEU A 90 -8.65 -7.16 -5.47
C LEU A 90 -8.17 -8.52 -6.03
N THR A 91 -6.88 -8.84 -5.93
CA THR A 91 -6.35 -10.17 -6.31
C THR A 91 -6.37 -11.18 -5.17
N MET A 92 -6.68 -10.74 -3.94
CA MET A 92 -6.84 -11.64 -2.81
C MET A 92 -8.21 -12.35 -2.88
N SER A 93 -8.25 -13.60 -2.45
CA SER A 93 -9.50 -14.33 -2.24
C SER A 93 -10.31 -13.72 -1.08
N ASP A 94 -11.59 -14.01 -1.02
CA ASP A 94 -12.45 -13.56 0.08
C ASP A 94 -11.97 -14.08 1.44
N ALA A 95 -11.47 -15.32 1.48
CA ALA A 95 -10.91 -15.92 2.69
C ALA A 95 -9.60 -15.24 3.15
N GLU A 96 -8.82 -14.68 2.23
CA GLU A 96 -7.63 -13.88 2.57
C GLU A 96 -8.04 -12.49 3.06
N ARG A 97 -8.97 -11.82 2.37
CA ARG A 97 -9.48 -10.51 2.78
C ARG A 97 -10.15 -10.55 4.16
N ALA A 98 -10.89 -11.61 4.46
CA ALA A 98 -11.53 -11.80 5.76
C ALA A 98 -10.54 -11.87 6.95
N LYS A 99 -9.25 -12.12 6.68
CA LYS A 99 -8.19 -12.11 7.72
C LYS A 99 -7.63 -10.72 7.98
N GLY A 100 -7.99 -9.74 7.18
CA GLY A 100 -7.39 -8.41 7.20
C GLY A 100 -6.01 -8.35 6.55
N VAL A 101 -5.42 -7.17 6.54
CA VAL A 101 -4.08 -6.92 5.98
C VAL A 101 -3.23 -6.13 6.95
N VAL A 102 -1.92 -6.36 6.85
CA VAL A 102 -0.92 -5.60 7.62
C VAL A 102 0.04 -4.95 6.64
N ALA A 103 0.39 -3.70 6.90
CA ALA A 103 1.43 -3.01 6.15
C ALA A 103 2.37 -2.25 7.09
N VAL A 104 3.61 -2.09 6.65
CA VAL A 104 4.65 -1.33 7.36
C VAL A 104 5.01 -0.13 6.50
N SER A 105 4.59 1.06 6.90
CA SER A 105 4.90 2.31 6.19
C SER A 105 4.49 3.55 6.99
N GLY A 106 5.32 4.58 7.00
CA GLY A 106 5.01 5.90 7.58
C GLY A 106 4.57 6.95 6.54
N GLY A 107 4.14 6.57 5.33
CA GLY A 107 3.86 7.55 4.27
C GLY A 107 2.72 7.16 3.33
N ASN A 108 2.85 7.50 2.05
CA ASN A 108 1.82 7.31 1.03
C ASN A 108 1.33 5.87 0.87
N HIS A 109 2.18 4.87 1.15
CA HIS A 109 1.75 3.47 1.08
C HIS A 109 0.81 3.11 2.24
N ALA A 110 1.08 3.60 3.44
CA ALA A 110 0.21 3.44 4.59
C ALA A 110 -1.22 3.95 4.30
N GLN A 111 -1.30 5.20 3.84
CA GLN A 111 -2.58 5.83 3.49
C GLN A 111 -3.30 5.09 2.35
N ALA A 112 -2.56 4.61 1.35
CA ALA A 112 -3.13 3.87 0.24
C ALA A 112 -3.70 2.51 0.67
N VAL A 113 -3.01 1.78 1.54
CA VAL A 113 -3.51 0.52 2.10
C VAL A 113 -4.74 0.78 2.97
N ALA A 114 -4.67 1.75 3.88
CA ALA A 114 -5.79 2.12 4.74
C ALA A 114 -7.04 2.49 3.93
N TYR A 115 -6.91 3.39 2.96
CA TYR A 115 -8.00 3.82 2.10
C TYR A 115 -8.60 2.68 1.27
N SER A 116 -7.78 1.89 0.59
CA SER A 116 -8.27 0.81 -0.25
C SER A 116 -8.89 -0.33 0.57
N SER A 117 -8.37 -0.61 1.75
CA SER A 117 -8.96 -1.57 2.69
C SER A 117 -10.33 -1.12 3.18
N SER A 118 -10.46 0.15 3.58
CA SER A 118 -11.75 0.74 3.98
C SER A 118 -12.79 0.65 2.86
N VAL A 119 -12.42 0.99 1.63
CA VAL A 119 -13.35 0.92 0.47
C VAL A 119 -13.80 -0.51 0.18
N LEU A 120 -12.95 -1.50 0.45
CA LEU A 120 -13.24 -2.91 0.17
C LEU A 120 -13.76 -3.67 1.39
N GLY A 121 -13.97 -3.01 2.54
CA GLY A 121 -14.44 -3.64 3.76
C GLY A 121 -13.44 -4.62 4.37
N VAL A 122 -12.14 -4.36 4.22
CA VAL A 122 -11.05 -5.19 4.73
C VAL A 122 -10.41 -4.51 5.95
N ASP A 123 -10.24 -5.22 7.05
CA ASP A 123 -9.52 -4.70 8.21
C ASP A 123 -8.05 -4.47 7.87
N ALA A 124 -7.51 -3.32 8.30
CA ALA A 124 -6.11 -2.96 8.06
C ALA A 124 -5.40 -2.52 9.33
N VAL A 125 -4.23 -3.08 9.57
CA VAL A 125 -3.29 -2.63 10.61
C VAL A 125 -2.04 -2.09 9.94
N ILE A 126 -1.66 -0.87 10.29
CA ILE A 126 -0.49 -0.19 9.73
C ILE A 126 0.53 0.06 10.83
N LEU A 127 1.70 -0.55 10.68
CA LEU A 127 2.85 -0.31 11.55
C LEU A 127 3.63 0.89 10.99
N MET A 128 3.83 1.91 11.80
CA MET A 128 4.57 3.12 11.44
C MET A 128 5.76 3.35 12.36
N PRO A 129 6.87 3.95 11.87
CA PRO A 129 7.92 4.45 12.76
C PRO A 129 7.35 5.39 13.82
N ALA A 130 7.83 5.31 15.05
CA ALA A 130 7.39 6.18 16.15
C ALA A 130 7.59 7.68 15.84
N ASN A 131 8.60 8.01 15.03
CA ASN A 131 8.89 9.37 14.57
C ASN A 131 8.11 9.79 13.30
N THR A 132 7.09 9.03 12.88
CA THR A 132 6.25 9.41 11.75
C THR A 132 5.52 10.72 12.04
N PRO A 133 5.56 11.71 11.13
CA PRO A 133 4.84 12.97 11.33
C PRO A 133 3.34 12.73 11.58
N GLN A 134 2.80 13.44 12.58
CA GLN A 134 1.43 13.23 13.06
C GLN A 134 0.38 13.33 11.95
N VAL A 135 0.58 14.20 10.97
CA VAL A 135 -0.32 14.36 9.81
C VAL A 135 -0.52 13.06 9.01
N TYR A 136 0.52 12.20 8.89
CA TYR A 136 0.40 10.92 8.22
C TYR A 136 -0.30 9.87 9.08
N VAL A 137 -0.05 9.91 10.40
CA VAL A 137 -0.72 9.05 11.37
C VAL A 137 -2.23 9.33 11.36
N ASP A 138 -2.61 10.61 11.46
CA ASP A 138 -4.01 11.03 11.49
C ASP A 138 -4.72 10.74 10.17
N ALA A 139 -4.07 11.02 9.03
CA ALA A 139 -4.62 10.70 7.73
C ALA A 139 -4.87 9.19 7.57
N THR A 140 -3.95 8.35 8.02
CA THR A 140 -4.09 6.89 7.93
C THR A 140 -5.21 6.38 8.83
N ARG A 141 -5.31 6.88 10.07
CA ARG A 141 -6.43 6.60 10.98
C ARG A 141 -7.75 7.10 10.42
N GLY A 142 -7.76 8.29 9.82
CA GLY A 142 -8.93 8.88 9.16
C GLY A 142 -9.48 8.04 8.01
N TYR A 143 -8.65 7.19 7.39
CA TYR A 143 -9.10 6.19 6.42
C TYR A 143 -9.60 4.88 7.06
N GLY A 144 -9.65 4.78 8.39
CA GLY A 144 -10.23 3.64 9.10
C GLY A 144 -9.26 2.52 9.48
N ALA A 145 -7.97 2.67 9.23
CA ALA A 145 -6.98 1.67 9.65
C ALA A 145 -6.58 1.83 11.12
N THR A 146 -6.27 0.72 11.78
CA THR A 146 -5.57 0.72 13.05
C THR A 146 -4.11 1.08 12.81
N VAL A 147 -3.59 2.13 13.48
CA VAL A 147 -2.19 2.55 13.36
C VAL A 147 -1.45 2.29 14.65
N GLU A 148 -0.31 1.63 14.52
CA GLU A 148 0.62 1.32 15.60
C GLU A 148 1.98 1.95 15.35
N LEU A 149 2.45 2.69 16.34
CA LEU A 149 3.76 3.31 16.31
C LEU A 149 4.80 2.36 16.90
N GLN A 150 5.91 2.17 16.20
CA GLN A 150 6.98 1.24 16.55
C GLN A 150 8.32 1.97 16.60
N GLU A 151 9.03 1.83 17.72
CA GLU A 151 10.39 2.41 17.89
C GLU A 151 11.40 1.74 16.95
N ASN A 152 11.29 0.44 16.75
CA ASN A 152 12.17 -0.33 15.88
C ASN A 152 11.40 -1.03 14.77
N ILE A 153 11.19 -0.33 13.67
CA ILE A 153 10.46 -0.88 12.51
C ILE A 153 11.26 -1.99 11.79
N GLY A 154 12.57 -2.01 11.91
CA GLY A 154 13.41 -3.08 11.36
C GLY A 154 13.03 -4.45 11.93
N ALA A 155 12.60 -4.51 13.18
CA ALA A 155 12.12 -5.73 13.80
C ALA A 155 10.77 -6.24 13.26
N ALA A 156 10.02 -5.40 12.57
CA ALA A 156 8.74 -5.78 11.96
C ALA A 156 8.91 -6.56 10.64
N PHE A 157 10.12 -6.58 10.08
CA PHE A 157 10.44 -7.28 8.83
C PHE A 157 11.17 -8.62 9.02
N VAL A 158 11.43 -9.07 10.28
CA VAL A 158 12.20 -10.28 10.59
C VAL A 158 11.28 -11.46 10.95
#